data_69716cdcf33fd3f25589d81b54da9d5a
#
_entry.id   69716cdcf33fd3f25589d81b54da9d5a
#
_cell.length_a   1.000
_cell.length_b   1.000
_cell.length_c   1.000
_cell.angle_alpha   90.00
_cell.angle_beta   90.00
_cell.angle_gamma   90.00
#
_symmetry.space_group_name_H-M   'P 1'
#
loop_
_entity.id
_entity.type
_entity.pdbx_description
1 polymer ?
#
loop_
_entity_poly.entity_id
_entity_poly.type
_entity_poly.pdbx_seq_one_letter_code
_entity_poly.pdbx_strand_id
1 'polypeptide(L)'
;MEVYNGRTIFYSLGSFCDGVNMYPDDMDTVIFQPTFTFSAGKELTQTTNSIIPCTISSDSTFNNYQPTPAEDSEKTRIEEKVKELSNQIGNSISGDNSDVNSTSDSANTTDSNSTSGSDGNTTASSESE
;
A
#
# COMPACT_ATOMS: atom_id res chain seq x y z
N MET A 1 -1.10 -6.14 6.69
CA MET A 1 -0.25 -6.03 5.49
C MET A 1 -0.94 -6.64 4.30
N GLU A 2 -0.58 -6.23 3.07
CA GLU A 2 -1.02 -6.84 1.83
C GLU A 2 0.11 -6.95 0.82
N VAL A 3 -0.11 -7.72 -0.25
CA VAL A 3 0.80 -7.77 -1.39
C VAL A 3 0.09 -7.15 -2.59
N TYR A 4 0.59 -6.02 -3.07
CA TYR A 4 0.08 -5.31 -4.23
C TYR A 4 1.13 -5.26 -5.32
N ASN A 5 0.81 -5.77 -6.51
CA ASN A 5 1.74 -5.87 -7.65
C ASN A 5 3.11 -6.49 -7.29
N GLY A 6 3.08 -7.57 -6.49
CA GLY A 6 4.28 -8.27 -6.04
C GLY A 6 5.11 -7.53 -4.98
N ARG A 7 4.57 -6.45 -4.41
CA ARG A 7 5.23 -5.67 -3.35
C ARG A 7 4.42 -5.72 -2.07
N THR A 8 5.11 -5.88 -0.96
CA THR A 8 4.48 -5.88 0.36
C THR A 8 4.26 -4.46 0.86
N ILE A 9 3.06 -4.18 1.31
CA ILE A 9 2.64 -2.92 1.92
C ILE A 9 2.27 -3.19 3.38
N PHE A 10 2.88 -2.44 4.29
CA PHE A 10 2.45 -2.33 5.68
C PHE A 10 1.80 -0.97 5.88
N TYR A 11 0.53 -0.96 6.26
CA TYR A 11 -0.19 0.28 6.54
C TYR A 11 0.16 0.87 7.90
N SER A 12 0.46 -0.01 8.87
CA SER A 12 0.92 0.36 10.20
C SER A 12 1.73 -0.78 10.80
N LEU A 13 2.74 -0.45 11.56
CA LEU A 13 3.56 -1.40 12.33
C LEU A 13 3.20 -1.38 13.82
N GLY A 14 2.24 -0.54 14.22
CA GLY A 14 1.94 -0.22 15.61
C GLY A 14 2.84 0.90 16.15
N SER A 15 2.59 1.32 17.38
CA SER A 15 3.47 2.22 18.11
C SER A 15 4.74 1.47 18.50
N PHE A 16 5.91 2.08 18.36
CA PHE A 16 7.18 1.46 18.78
C PHE A 16 7.81 2.17 19.97
N CYS A 17 7.89 3.50 19.91
CA CYS A 17 8.41 4.35 20.96
C CYS A 17 7.42 5.49 21.22
N ASP A 18 6.30 5.19 21.85
CA ASP A 18 5.31 6.20 22.24
C ASP A 18 5.59 6.66 23.67
N GLY A 19 6.20 7.82 23.81
CA GLY A 19 6.57 8.41 25.10
C GLY A 19 5.44 9.15 25.81
N VAL A 20 4.22 9.15 25.28
CA VAL A 20 3.11 9.98 25.80
C VAL A 20 2.11 9.16 26.60
N ASN A 21 1.86 7.91 26.23
CA ASN A 21 0.84 7.08 26.84
C ASN A 21 1.46 5.96 27.70
N MET A 22 1.24 6.02 29.00
CA MET A 22 1.71 5.01 29.93
C MET A 22 0.81 3.76 29.94
N TYR A 23 -0.45 3.89 29.57
CA TYR A 23 -1.44 2.80 29.56
C TYR A 23 -2.17 2.75 28.22
N PRO A 24 -1.48 2.37 27.12
CA PRO A 24 -2.14 2.22 25.82
C PRO A 24 -3.04 0.98 25.81
N ASP A 25 -4.10 1.04 25.03
CA ASP A 25 -5.03 -0.10 24.84
C ASP A 25 -4.36 -1.28 24.13
N ASP A 26 -3.34 -1.00 23.32
CA ASP A 26 -2.60 -1.97 22.54
C ASP A 26 -1.09 -1.72 22.68
N MET A 27 -0.37 -2.74 23.15
CA MET A 27 1.07 -2.70 23.30
C MET A 27 1.80 -3.52 22.24
N ASP A 28 1.08 -4.08 21.26
CA ASP A 28 1.68 -4.87 20.21
C ASP A 28 2.30 -4.01 19.12
N THR A 29 3.46 -4.43 18.67
CA THR A 29 4.16 -3.80 17.57
C THR A 29 4.98 -4.84 16.81
N VAL A 30 5.47 -4.47 15.63
CA VAL A 30 6.33 -5.34 14.83
C VAL A 30 7.48 -4.55 14.21
N ILE A 31 8.63 -5.18 14.09
CA ILE A 31 9.71 -4.71 13.23
C ILE A 31 9.58 -5.42 11.90
N PHE A 32 9.49 -4.70 10.81
CA PHE A 32 9.48 -5.25 9.47
C PHE A 32 10.89 -5.29 8.89
N GLN A 33 11.31 -6.48 8.46
CA GLN A 33 12.64 -6.72 7.89
C GLN A 33 12.52 -7.23 6.45
N PRO A 34 12.59 -6.35 5.43
CA PRO A 34 12.75 -6.78 4.06
C PRO A 34 14.20 -7.13 3.76
N THR A 35 14.41 -8.20 2.99
CA THR A 35 15.71 -8.56 2.44
C THR A 35 15.65 -8.48 0.92
N PHE A 36 16.50 -7.67 0.33
CA PHE A 36 16.60 -7.47 -1.10
C PHE A 36 17.84 -8.16 -1.66
N THR A 37 17.65 -9.00 -2.68
CA THR A 37 18.76 -9.65 -3.39
C THR A 37 18.89 -9.02 -4.77
N PHE A 38 20.12 -8.63 -5.11
CA PHE A 38 20.45 -8.03 -6.40
C PHE A 38 21.39 -8.93 -7.19
N SER A 39 21.23 -8.98 -8.52
CA SER A 39 22.19 -9.61 -9.44
C SER A 39 23.47 -8.79 -9.53
N ALA A 40 24.49 -9.37 -10.16
CA ALA A 40 25.73 -8.65 -10.48
C ALA A 40 25.49 -7.41 -11.37
N GLY A 41 24.40 -7.41 -12.17
CA GLY A 41 23.95 -6.26 -12.97
C GLY A 41 23.17 -5.22 -12.19
N LYS A 42 23.10 -5.33 -10.84
CA LYS A 42 22.34 -4.44 -9.94
C LYS A 42 20.82 -4.46 -10.14
N GLU A 43 20.28 -5.50 -10.75
CA GLU A 43 18.83 -5.71 -10.86
C GLU A 43 18.31 -6.44 -9.62
N LEU A 44 17.18 -6.01 -9.09
CA LEU A 44 16.51 -6.66 -7.97
C LEU A 44 15.95 -8.01 -8.45
N THR A 45 16.47 -9.10 -7.90
CA THR A 45 16.08 -10.48 -8.29
C THR A 45 15.14 -11.14 -7.31
N GLN A 46 15.21 -10.74 -6.05
CA GLN A 46 14.37 -11.31 -4.99
C GLN A 46 14.12 -10.33 -3.87
N THR A 47 12.92 -10.40 -3.31
CA THR A 47 12.58 -9.74 -2.06
C THR A 47 11.95 -10.78 -1.14
N THR A 48 12.49 -10.94 0.07
CA THR A 48 11.89 -11.72 1.14
C THR A 48 11.55 -10.81 2.31
N ASN A 49 10.43 -11.08 2.98
CA ASN A 49 9.94 -10.26 4.06
C ASN A 49 9.80 -11.10 5.32
N SER A 50 10.20 -10.55 6.46
CA SER A 50 9.96 -11.11 7.77
C SER A 50 9.49 -10.04 8.74
N ILE A 51 8.82 -10.46 9.79
CA ILE A 51 8.46 -9.60 10.92
C ILE A 51 9.11 -10.14 12.19
N ILE A 52 9.47 -9.23 13.08
CA ILE A 52 9.84 -9.53 14.45
C ILE A 52 8.71 -8.98 15.32
N PRO A 53 7.85 -9.84 15.89
CA PRO A 53 6.85 -9.39 16.85
C PRO A 53 7.52 -8.79 18.07
N CYS A 54 7.00 -7.66 18.54
CA CYS A 54 7.51 -6.95 19.71
C CYS A 54 6.34 -6.44 20.55
N THR A 55 6.62 -6.11 21.79
CA THR A 55 5.81 -5.24 22.62
C THR A 55 6.50 -3.89 22.79
N ILE A 56 5.75 -2.80 22.96
CA ILE A 56 6.32 -1.46 23.22
C ILE A 56 6.90 -1.31 24.61
N SER A 57 6.74 -2.33 25.46
CA SER A 57 7.17 -2.34 26.84
C SER A 57 7.75 -3.71 27.21
N SER A 58 8.72 -3.70 28.10
CA SER A 58 9.17 -4.93 28.77
C SER A 58 8.32 -5.33 29.97
N ASP A 59 7.36 -4.48 30.37
CA ASP A 59 6.36 -4.73 31.41
C ASP A 59 4.99 -4.95 30.77
N SER A 60 4.27 -5.98 31.21
CA SER A 60 2.97 -6.34 30.63
C SER A 60 1.80 -5.49 31.16
N THR A 61 2.01 -4.65 32.14
CA THR A 61 0.96 -3.87 32.82
C THR A 61 0.96 -2.41 32.47
N PHE A 62 2.07 -1.86 32.03
CA PHE A 62 2.19 -0.47 31.62
C PHE A 62 3.33 -0.29 30.61
N ASN A 63 3.28 0.80 29.89
CA ASN A 63 4.33 1.17 28.93
C ASN A 63 5.50 1.82 29.64
N ASN A 64 6.61 1.07 29.80
CA ASN A 64 7.86 1.58 30.35
C ASN A 64 8.81 2.14 29.28
N TYR A 65 8.32 2.26 28.02
CA TYR A 65 9.05 2.82 26.87
C TYR A 65 10.31 2.01 26.49
N GLN A 66 10.27 0.71 26.73
CA GLN A 66 11.35 -0.22 26.38
C GLN A 66 10.81 -1.29 25.42
N PRO A 67 10.76 -1.02 24.11
CA PRO A 67 10.34 -2.03 23.15
C PRO A 67 11.17 -3.30 23.29
N THR A 68 10.49 -4.43 23.35
CA THR A 68 11.10 -5.73 23.61
C THR A 68 10.57 -6.76 22.60
N PRO A 69 11.44 -7.57 21.98
CA PRO A 69 10.98 -8.69 21.16
C PRO A 69 10.07 -9.63 21.97
N ALA A 70 8.96 -10.00 21.37
CA ALA A 70 8.02 -10.94 21.97
C ALA A 70 8.55 -12.37 21.83
N GLU A 71 8.35 -13.18 22.86
CA GLU A 71 8.77 -14.56 22.91
C GLU A 71 7.56 -15.48 23.11
N ASP A 72 7.72 -16.75 22.84
CA ASP A 72 6.77 -17.82 23.11
C ASP A 72 5.32 -17.51 22.66
N SER A 73 4.39 -17.55 23.61
CA SER A 73 2.96 -17.33 23.36
C SER A 73 2.63 -15.91 22.91
N GLU A 74 3.34 -14.91 23.41
CA GLU A 74 3.17 -13.51 22.99
C GLU A 74 3.56 -13.33 21.53
N LYS A 75 4.68 -13.91 21.13
CA LYS A 75 5.11 -13.92 19.73
C LYS A 75 4.03 -14.51 18.82
N THR A 76 3.53 -15.70 19.17
CA THR A 76 2.49 -16.39 18.40
C THR A 76 1.22 -15.54 18.32
N ARG A 77 0.80 -14.96 19.42
CA ARG A 77 -0.39 -14.09 19.49
C ARG A 77 -0.28 -12.88 18.57
N ILE A 78 0.86 -12.21 18.56
CA ILE A 78 1.09 -11.02 17.71
C ILE A 78 1.16 -11.44 16.24
N GLU A 79 1.81 -12.55 15.90
CA GLU A 79 1.84 -13.09 14.54
C GLU A 79 0.44 -13.41 14.01
N GLU A 80 -0.41 -14.04 14.82
CA GLU A 80 -1.80 -14.35 14.48
C GLU A 80 -2.62 -13.07 14.29
N LYS A 81 -2.46 -12.07 15.15
CA LYS A 81 -3.09 -10.76 15.03
C LYS A 81 -2.73 -10.06 13.71
N VAL A 82 -1.45 -10.04 13.35
CA VAL A 82 -0.99 -9.47 12.07
C VAL A 82 -1.61 -10.20 10.89
N LYS A 83 -1.70 -11.53 10.96
CA LYS A 83 -2.31 -12.35 9.92
C LYS A 83 -3.82 -12.08 9.79
N GLU A 84 -4.53 -11.99 10.91
CA GLU A 84 -5.97 -11.70 10.91
C GLU A 84 -6.26 -10.32 10.31
N LEU A 85 -5.58 -9.28 10.76
CA LEU A 85 -5.72 -7.93 10.21
C LEU A 85 -5.36 -7.86 8.72
N SER A 86 -4.38 -8.64 8.28
CA SER A 86 -4.01 -8.73 6.87
C SER A 86 -5.11 -9.36 6.02
N ASN A 87 -5.77 -10.41 6.53
CA ASN A 87 -6.88 -11.07 5.86
C ASN A 87 -8.10 -10.13 5.75
N GLN A 88 -8.35 -9.30 6.75
CA GLN A 88 -9.44 -8.31 6.72
C GLN A 88 -9.23 -7.28 5.61
N ILE A 89 -8.00 -6.81 5.41
CA ILE A 89 -7.66 -5.89 4.30
C ILE A 89 -7.91 -6.58 2.95
N GLY A 90 -7.41 -7.80 2.76
CA GLY A 90 -7.60 -8.56 1.53
C GLY A 90 -9.07 -8.80 1.19
N ASN A 91 -9.91 -9.07 2.18
CA ASN A 91 -11.35 -9.26 2.01
C ASN A 91 -12.07 -7.94 1.69
N SER A 92 -11.64 -6.83 2.26
CA SER A 92 -12.22 -5.51 1.98
C SER A 92 -11.97 -5.08 0.53
N ILE A 93 -10.78 -5.34 -0.01
CA ILE A 93 -10.44 -5.03 -1.41
C ILE A 93 -11.20 -5.94 -2.38
N SER A 94 -11.43 -7.20 -2.01
CA SER A 94 -12.19 -8.14 -2.85
C SER A 94 -13.70 -7.88 -2.85
N GLY A 95 -14.24 -7.26 -1.80
CA GLY A 95 -15.67 -6.91 -1.66
C GLY A 95 -16.08 -5.68 -2.46
N ASP A 96 -15.18 -4.78 -2.78
CA ASP A 96 -15.48 -3.53 -3.49
C ASP A 96 -15.42 -3.65 -5.02
N ASN A 97 -15.04 -4.82 -5.55
CA ASN A 97 -15.03 -5.08 -6.99
C ASN A 97 -16.37 -5.54 -7.59
N SER A 98 -17.47 -5.48 -6.82
CA SER A 98 -18.78 -5.92 -7.34
C SER A 98 -19.56 -4.84 -8.08
N ASP A 99 -19.12 -3.58 -8.12
CA ASP A 99 -19.85 -2.48 -8.74
C ASP A 99 -19.16 -1.75 -9.89
N VAL A 100 -18.08 -2.31 -10.44
CA VAL A 100 -17.57 -1.82 -11.73
C VAL A 100 -18.10 -2.71 -12.84
N ASN A 101 -19.38 -2.60 -13.09
CA ASN A 101 -19.98 -3.21 -14.27
C ASN A 101 -19.46 -2.49 -15.52
N SER A 102 -18.72 -3.25 -16.28
CA SER A 102 -18.30 -3.05 -17.65
C SER A 102 -19.36 -2.38 -18.52
N THR A 103 -19.12 -1.14 -18.89
CA THR A 103 -19.61 -0.63 -20.17
C THR A 103 -18.49 -0.80 -21.19
N SER A 104 -18.55 -1.92 -21.89
CA SER A 104 -17.78 -2.14 -23.08
C SER A 104 -18.37 -1.27 -24.20
N ASP A 105 -17.77 -0.13 -24.45
CA ASP A 105 -18.06 0.63 -25.66
C ASP A 105 -17.16 0.11 -26.78
N SER A 106 -17.77 -0.72 -27.60
CA SER A 106 -17.23 -1.13 -28.90
C SER A 106 -17.27 0.05 -29.86
N ALA A 107 -16.16 0.72 -30.03
CA ALA A 107 -15.98 1.64 -31.14
C ALA A 107 -15.84 0.86 -32.44
N ASN A 108 -16.92 0.80 -33.18
CA ASN A 108 -16.94 0.33 -34.56
C ASN A 108 -16.43 1.44 -35.48
N THR A 109 -15.28 1.19 -36.08
CA THR A 109 -14.70 1.99 -37.13
C THR A 109 -15.48 1.72 -38.44
N THR A 110 -16.12 2.72 -38.99
CA THR A 110 -16.48 2.76 -40.41
C THR A 110 -16.13 4.07 -41.02
N ASP A 111 -15.18 4.00 -41.89
CA ASP A 111 -14.72 4.94 -42.86
C ASP A 111 -15.88 5.40 -43.78
N SER A 112 -16.02 6.69 -44.02
CA SER A 112 -16.64 7.23 -45.27
C SER A 112 -16.26 8.67 -45.48
N ASN A 113 -15.46 8.83 -46.47
CA ASN A 113 -15.08 9.96 -47.28
C ASN A 113 -16.26 10.82 -47.78
N SER A 114 -16.20 12.17 -47.72
CA SER A 114 -16.68 13.09 -48.77
C SER A 114 -16.31 14.54 -48.49
N THR A 115 -15.50 15.01 -49.33
CA THR A 115 -15.23 16.29 -50.05
C THR A 115 -16.21 17.45 -49.92
N SER A 116 -15.58 18.62 -50.08
CA SER A 116 -16.03 19.96 -50.57
C SER A 116 -16.47 20.90 -49.45
N GLY A 117 -16.06 22.13 -49.42
CA GLY A 117 -15.43 23.07 -50.27
C GLY A 117 -15.64 24.45 -49.68
N SER A 118 -14.68 25.31 -49.96
CA SER A 118 -14.84 26.73 -50.30
C SER A 118 -14.97 27.80 -49.20
N ASP A 119 -14.01 28.68 -49.29
CA ASP A 119 -14.07 30.16 -49.21
C ASP A 119 -14.38 30.81 -47.83
N GLY A 120 -13.59 31.71 -47.41
CA GLY A 120 -13.13 32.95 -47.83
C GLY A 120 -12.69 33.83 -46.67
N ASN A 121 -11.56 34.40 -46.88
CA ASN A 121 -11.30 35.82 -46.80
C ASN A 121 -11.14 36.55 -45.47
N THR A 122 -9.96 37.12 -45.41
CA THR A 122 -9.54 38.50 -45.15
C THR A 122 -9.35 39.02 -43.74
N THR A 123 -8.12 39.52 -43.64
CA THR A 123 -7.61 40.80 -43.11
C THR A 123 -7.52 40.96 -41.59
N ALA A 124 -6.36 41.18 -41.13
CA ALA A 124 -5.41 42.29 -41.13
C ALA A 124 -5.32 42.98 -39.76
N SER A 125 -4.07 43.18 -39.37
CA SER A 125 -3.52 44.37 -38.67
C SER A 125 -3.88 44.51 -37.18
N SER A 126 -3.07 44.86 -36.30
CA SER A 126 -1.84 45.63 -36.18
C SER A 126 -1.52 45.76 -34.69
N GLU A 127 -0.23 45.67 -34.39
CA GLU A 127 0.60 46.64 -33.65
C GLU A 127 0.30 46.96 -32.18
N SER A 128 1.37 46.82 -31.48
CA SER A 128 2.02 47.73 -30.49
C SER A 128 1.39 47.72 -29.09
N GLU A 129 2.09 47.59 -28.04
CA GLU A 129 3.35 48.13 -27.55
C GLU A 129 4.01 47.17 -26.58
#